data_59ae326c586f3002da8252f27ed1f2f5
#
_entry.id   59ae326c586f3002da8252f27ed1f2f5
#
_cell.length_a   1.000
_cell.length_b   1.000
_cell.length_c   1.000
_cell.angle_alpha   90.00
_cell.angle_beta   90.00
_cell.angle_gamma   90.00
#
_symmetry.space_group_name_H-M   'P 1'
#
loop_
_entity.id
_entity.type
_entity.pdbx_description
1 polymer ?
#
loop_
_entity_poly.entity_id
_entity_poly.type
_entity_poly.pdbx_seq_one_letter_code
_entity_poly.pdbx_strand_id
1 'polypeptide(L)'
;MAKIVIDVSYAQPNVNWELAKNDIDGAILRCGYGSDMVGQDDNQWSRNIAEVERLGIPYGVYLYSYADNDYKIRSEIDHTLRLIKGHDPKLGVFLDLEENGNGWIAARAAEAWCKAINESGYKAGIYCGAFYYRQFLPGVHERVNALWWIAGYGKNSGVPERYYTPNPGFIYDAWQYTSRKIISGINGGVDCSEWYADFDAGLPVDSSIHYRAHCQTYGWMPAVQDGEVAGTTGEGKRLEAFKITPPEGVELEVDVHMQGIGWKTYKGIKKGASSGTGSSDNDPIMGTVGEGRRLEAFRIRCMKNPTGKKLYYQAHVQTYGWMAPCAEGETAGTTGISKRLEAIRIGFK
;
A
#
# COMPACT_ATOMS: atom_id res chain seq x y z
N MET A 1 23.75 4.09 -8.70
CA MET A 1 23.39 5.11 -9.72
C MET A 1 21.92 4.96 -10.00
N ALA A 2 21.21 6.05 -10.30
CA ALA A 2 19.81 5.93 -10.72
C ALA A 2 19.74 5.15 -12.03
N LYS A 3 18.73 4.30 -12.17
CA LYS A 3 18.48 3.51 -13.38
C LYS A 3 17.70 4.35 -14.40
N ILE A 4 17.94 4.13 -15.67
CA ILE A 4 17.25 4.81 -16.77
C ILE A 4 16.04 4.02 -17.20
N VAL A 5 14.85 4.59 -17.00
CA VAL A 5 13.57 3.97 -17.37
C VAL A 5 12.84 4.89 -18.34
N ILE A 6 12.42 4.35 -19.47
CA ILE A 6 11.56 5.08 -20.43
C ILE A 6 10.11 4.69 -20.23
N ASP A 7 9.19 5.56 -20.65
CA ASP A 7 7.80 5.15 -20.76
C ASP A 7 7.27 5.39 -22.18
N VAL A 8 6.46 4.43 -22.63
CA VAL A 8 5.99 4.35 -24.01
C VAL A 8 4.50 4.03 -24.10
N SER A 9 3.92 4.53 -25.16
CA SER A 9 2.49 4.34 -25.48
C SER A 9 2.31 4.22 -27.01
N TYR A 10 1.09 4.37 -27.49
CA TYR A 10 0.80 4.50 -28.92
C TYR A 10 1.60 5.64 -29.59
N ALA A 11 2.05 6.62 -28.81
CA ALA A 11 2.81 7.77 -29.32
C ALA A 11 4.22 7.38 -29.82
N GLN A 12 4.76 6.25 -29.35
CA GLN A 12 6.00 5.66 -29.84
C GLN A 12 5.70 4.36 -30.60
N PRO A 13 5.16 4.44 -31.83
CA PRO A 13 4.83 3.26 -32.60
C PRO A 13 6.08 2.49 -33.04
N ASN A 14 5.99 1.18 -33.03
CA ASN A 14 7.01 0.31 -33.59
C ASN A 14 8.42 0.45 -32.95
N VAL A 15 8.50 0.60 -31.63
CA VAL A 15 9.77 0.60 -30.91
C VAL A 15 10.62 -0.63 -31.31
N ASN A 16 11.86 -0.42 -31.69
CA ASN A 16 12.83 -1.49 -31.87
C ASN A 16 13.48 -1.83 -30.53
N TRP A 17 12.87 -2.73 -29.80
CA TRP A 17 13.30 -3.11 -28.45
C TRP A 17 14.68 -3.79 -28.41
N GLU A 18 15.11 -4.44 -29.51
CA GLU A 18 16.48 -5.00 -29.61
C GLU A 18 17.56 -3.92 -29.57
N LEU A 19 17.28 -2.73 -30.08
CA LEU A 19 18.19 -1.61 -30.01
C LEU A 19 18.00 -0.85 -28.67
N ALA A 20 16.76 -0.59 -28.29
CA ALA A 20 16.44 0.21 -27.11
C ALA A 20 16.99 -0.37 -25.80
N LYS A 21 17.01 -1.71 -25.66
CA LYS A 21 17.51 -2.40 -24.47
C LYS A 21 18.94 -2.07 -24.08
N ASN A 22 19.74 -1.55 -25.01
CA ASN A 22 21.14 -1.21 -24.72
C ASN A 22 21.30 0.18 -24.09
N ASP A 23 20.26 1.01 -24.16
CA ASP A 23 20.27 2.40 -23.68
C ASP A 23 19.43 2.58 -22.40
N ILE A 24 18.71 1.55 -21.96
CA ILE A 24 17.76 1.61 -20.84
C ILE A 24 17.97 0.47 -19.84
N ASP A 25 17.59 0.70 -18.59
CA ASP A 25 17.53 -0.33 -17.55
C ASP A 25 16.13 -0.95 -17.42
N GLY A 26 15.09 -0.25 -17.91
CA GLY A 26 13.71 -0.72 -17.86
C GLY A 26 12.76 0.16 -18.65
N ALA A 27 11.46 -0.25 -18.70
CA ALA A 27 10.41 0.48 -19.41
C ALA A 27 9.08 0.44 -18.65
N ILE A 28 8.27 1.50 -18.76
CA ILE A 28 6.89 1.53 -18.32
C ILE A 28 5.99 1.57 -19.57
N LEU A 29 5.08 0.61 -19.69
CA LEU A 29 4.23 0.43 -20.86
C LEU A 29 2.81 0.91 -20.59
N ARG A 30 2.25 1.77 -21.44
CA ARG A 30 0.83 2.08 -21.32
C ARG A 30 -0.01 0.87 -21.72
N CYS A 31 -0.85 0.38 -20.81
CA CYS A 31 -1.78 -0.68 -21.14
C CYS A 31 -3.06 -0.15 -21.79
N GLY A 32 -3.52 1.03 -21.37
CA GLY A 32 -4.73 1.64 -21.88
C GLY A 32 -5.03 2.98 -21.22
N TYR A 33 -6.25 3.43 -21.36
CA TYR A 33 -6.77 4.65 -20.75
C TYR A 33 -8.25 4.49 -20.41
N GLY A 34 -8.70 5.12 -19.30
CA GLY A 34 -10.11 5.14 -18.92
C GLY A 34 -10.71 3.76 -18.67
N SER A 35 -12.03 3.68 -18.84
CA SER A 35 -12.85 2.52 -18.46
C SER A 35 -12.52 1.25 -19.25
N ASP A 36 -12.91 0.09 -18.69
CA ASP A 36 -12.68 -1.23 -19.31
C ASP A 36 -13.48 -1.44 -20.59
N MET A 37 -12.92 -0.99 -21.68
CA MET A 37 -13.40 -1.17 -23.03
C MET A 37 -12.24 -1.51 -23.97
N VAL A 38 -12.37 -2.53 -24.80
CA VAL A 38 -11.31 -2.97 -25.73
C VAL A 38 -10.82 -1.83 -26.64
N GLY A 39 -11.68 -0.90 -27.00
CA GLY A 39 -11.30 0.29 -27.78
C GLY A 39 -10.47 1.32 -27.01
N GLN A 40 -10.30 1.16 -25.72
CA GLN A 40 -9.42 1.97 -24.84
C GLN A 40 -8.12 1.27 -24.48
N ASP A 41 -7.91 0.03 -24.89
CA ASP A 41 -6.62 -0.64 -24.80
C ASP A 41 -5.60 0.15 -25.66
N ASP A 42 -4.35 0.29 -25.19
CA ASP A 42 -3.31 0.90 -26.01
C ASP A 42 -2.98 0.01 -27.21
N ASN A 43 -3.00 0.57 -28.42
CA ASN A 43 -2.82 -0.23 -29.65
C ASN A 43 -1.39 -0.80 -29.81
N GLN A 44 -0.41 -0.34 -29.00
CA GLN A 44 0.93 -0.91 -28.94
C GLN A 44 1.11 -1.88 -27.76
N TRP A 45 0.12 -2.01 -26.87
CA TRP A 45 0.20 -2.82 -25.66
C TRP A 45 0.68 -4.24 -25.92
N SER A 46 -0.09 -5.01 -26.69
CA SER A 46 0.18 -6.43 -26.95
C SER A 46 1.56 -6.66 -27.58
N ARG A 47 2.00 -5.75 -28.45
CA ARG A 47 3.32 -5.82 -29.07
C ARG A 47 4.42 -5.48 -28.06
N ASN A 48 4.28 -4.39 -27.34
CA ASN A 48 5.31 -3.92 -26.42
C ASN A 48 5.53 -4.91 -25.27
N ILE A 49 4.46 -5.43 -24.66
CA ILE A 49 4.57 -6.40 -23.57
C ILE A 49 5.26 -7.69 -24.03
N ALA A 50 4.89 -8.23 -25.19
CA ALA A 50 5.52 -9.43 -25.74
C ALA A 50 7.01 -9.24 -26.00
N GLU A 51 7.43 -8.08 -26.51
CA GLU A 51 8.83 -7.80 -26.82
C GLU A 51 9.69 -7.57 -25.56
N VAL A 52 9.21 -6.82 -24.58
CA VAL A 52 9.98 -6.61 -23.33
C VAL A 52 10.14 -7.93 -22.57
N GLU A 53 9.11 -8.77 -22.52
CA GLU A 53 9.19 -10.09 -21.89
C GLU A 53 10.14 -11.03 -22.65
N ARG A 54 10.03 -11.06 -23.97
CA ARG A 54 10.93 -11.87 -24.82
C ARG A 54 12.41 -11.50 -24.62
N LEU A 55 12.68 -10.21 -24.41
CA LEU A 55 14.04 -9.68 -24.28
C LEU A 55 14.55 -9.63 -22.83
N GLY A 56 13.68 -9.97 -21.85
CA GLY A 56 14.00 -9.88 -20.43
C GLY A 56 14.24 -8.46 -19.94
N ILE A 57 13.62 -7.44 -20.58
CA ILE A 57 13.69 -6.04 -20.14
C ILE A 57 12.78 -5.89 -18.93
N PRO A 58 13.28 -5.42 -17.78
CA PRO A 58 12.43 -5.12 -16.63
C PRO A 58 11.38 -4.07 -17.00
N TYR A 59 10.10 -4.32 -16.64
CA TYR A 59 9.05 -3.39 -17.03
C TYR A 59 8.02 -3.15 -15.92
N GLY A 60 7.32 -2.04 -16.04
CA GLY A 60 6.09 -1.71 -15.34
C GLY A 60 4.99 -1.38 -16.33
N VAL A 61 3.81 -1.05 -15.81
CA VAL A 61 2.62 -0.76 -16.61
C VAL A 61 1.93 0.48 -16.08
N TYR A 62 1.31 1.30 -16.95
CA TYR A 62 0.44 2.36 -16.51
C TYR A 62 -0.87 2.42 -17.28
N LEU A 63 -1.91 2.91 -16.61
CA LEU A 63 -3.19 3.29 -17.18
C LEU A 63 -3.40 4.79 -17.00
N TYR A 64 -3.73 5.49 -18.08
CA TYR A 64 -4.10 6.90 -18.05
C TYR A 64 -5.53 7.07 -17.55
N SER A 65 -5.71 7.80 -16.43
CA SER A 65 -7.00 7.88 -15.76
C SER A 65 -7.88 9.02 -16.30
N TYR A 66 -9.13 8.68 -16.60
CA TYR A 66 -10.24 9.63 -16.87
C TYR A 66 -11.37 9.50 -15.84
N ALA A 67 -11.11 8.85 -14.70
CA ALA A 67 -12.15 8.62 -13.70
C ALA A 67 -12.63 9.93 -13.07
N ASP A 68 -13.94 10.13 -13.10
CA ASP A 68 -14.65 11.25 -12.49
C ASP A 68 -15.74 10.79 -11.50
N ASN A 69 -15.85 9.48 -11.27
CA ASN A 69 -16.77 8.86 -10.33
C ASN A 69 -16.31 7.45 -9.94
N ASP A 70 -16.93 6.86 -8.90
CA ASP A 70 -16.56 5.55 -8.37
C ASP A 70 -16.74 4.40 -9.36
N TYR A 71 -17.70 4.49 -10.27
CA TYR A 71 -17.91 3.48 -11.27
C TYR A 71 -16.71 3.44 -12.24
N LYS A 72 -16.26 4.61 -12.71
CA LYS A 72 -15.08 4.69 -13.59
C LYS A 72 -13.80 4.28 -12.87
N ILE A 73 -13.62 4.65 -11.59
CA ILE A 73 -12.47 4.16 -10.79
C ILE A 73 -12.42 2.63 -10.81
N ARG A 74 -13.52 1.96 -10.51
CA ARG A 74 -13.58 0.49 -10.55
C ARG A 74 -13.32 -0.05 -11.94
N SER A 75 -13.93 0.55 -12.96
CA SER A 75 -13.75 0.14 -14.35
C SER A 75 -12.30 0.28 -14.83
N GLU A 76 -11.57 1.32 -14.43
CA GLU A 76 -10.15 1.49 -14.73
C GLU A 76 -9.26 0.44 -14.04
N ILE A 77 -9.60 0.08 -12.81
CA ILE A 77 -8.94 -1.02 -12.10
C ILE A 77 -9.16 -2.35 -12.84
N ASP A 78 -10.41 -2.67 -13.19
CA ASP A 78 -10.77 -3.90 -13.92
C ASP A 78 -10.08 -3.94 -15.29
N HIS A 79 -10.04 -2.80 -16.02
CA HIS A 79 -9.33 -2.64 -17.28
C HIS A 79 -7.86 -3.06 -17.15
N THR A 80 -7.17 -2.51 -16.18
CA THR A 80 -5.76 -2.80 -15.96
C THR A 80 -5.55 -4.25 -15.57
N LEU A 81 -6.31 -4.76 -14.59
CA LEU A 81 -6.20 -6.15 -14.15
C LEU A 81 -6.49 -7.16 -15.26
N ARG A 82 -7.39 -6.84 -16.18
CA ARG A 82 -7.64 -7.66 -17.38
C ARG A 82 -6.40 -7.73 -18.26
N LEU A 83 -5.76 -6.59 -18.53
CA LEU A 83 -4.64 -6.49 -19.46
C LEU A 83 -3.34 -7.08 -18.90
N ILE A 84 -3.10 -6.94 -17.59
CA ILE A 84 -1.86 -7.43 -16.97
C ILE A 84 -1.96 -8.89 -16.48
N LYS A 85 -3.11 -9.54 -16.65
CA LYS A 85 -3.32 -10.91 -16.20
C LYS A 85 -2.31 -11.87 -16.85
N GLY A 86 -1.50 -12.52 -16.02
CA GLY A 86 -0.47 -13.47 -16.46
C GLY A 86 0.87 -12.83 -16.79
N HIS A 87 1.00 -11.52 -16.63
CA HIS A 87 2.23 -10.73 -16.78
C HIS A 87 2.82 -10.39 -15.42
N ASP A 88 4.13 -10.07 -15.37
CA ASP A 88 4.87 -9.78 -14.13
C ASP A 88 5.59 -8.42 -14.18
N PRO A 89 4.86 -7.29 -14.06
CA PRO A 89 5.41 -5.95 -14.14
C PRO A 89 6.23 -5.59 -12.89
N LYS A 90 7.52 -5.94 -12.87
CA LYS A 90 8.44 -5.77 -11.74
C LYS A 90 8.59 -4.31 -11.26
N LEU A 91 8.47 -3.34 -12.18
CA LEU A 91 8.58 -1.93 -11.85
C LEU A 91 7.29 -1.35 -11.26
N GLY A 92 6.18 -2.11 -11.24
CA GLY A 92 4.91 -1.70 -10.68
C GLY A 92 3.81 -1.44 -11.72
N VAL A 93 2.61 -1.19 -11.20
CA VAL A 93 1.39 -0.91 -11.98
C VAL A 93 0.84 0.44 -11.55
N PHE A 94 0.95 1.43 -12.44
CA PHE A 94 0.71 2.83 -12.12
C PHE A 94 -0.64 3.34 -12.59
N LEU A 95 -1.31 4.11 -11.73
CA LEU A 95 -2.39 5.00 -12.12
C LEU A 95 -1.78 6.36 -12.47
N ASP A 96 -1.99 6.79 -13.70
CA ASP A 96 -1.55 8.08 -14.20
C ASP A 96 -2.62 9.14 -13.95
N LEU A 97 -2.33 10.02 -12.98
CA LEU A 97 -3.22 11.07 -12.50
C LEU A 97 -2.70 12.45 -12.89
N GLU A 98 -3.19 12.98 -14.02
CA GLU A 98 -2.80 14.30 -14.49
C GLU A 98 -3.97 15.14 -15.04
N GLU A 99 -5.18 14.56 -15.10
CA GLU A 99 -6.38 15.27 -15.56
C GLU A 99 -6.88 16.28 -14.51
N ASN A 100 -6.68 17.56 -14.75
CA ASN A 100 -7.09 18.61 -13.82
C ASN A 100 -8.60 18.67 -13.57
N GLY A 101 -9.42 18.31 -14.56
CA GLY A 101 -10.88 18.28 -14.42
C GLY A 101 -11.38 17.28 -13.37
N ASN A 102 -10.61 16.25 -13.11
CA ASN A 102 -10.96 15.15 -12.22
C ASN A 102 -10.19 15.20 -10.87
N GLY A 103 -9.42 16.24 -10.61
CA GLY A 103 -8.58 16.35 -9.43
C GLY A 103 -9.34 16.18 -8.09
N TRP A 104 -10.62 16.56 -8.07
CA TRP A 104 -11.45 16.43 -6.87
C TRP A 104 -11.68 14.98 -6.41
N ILE A 105 -11.53 14.00 -7.28
CA ILE A 105 -11.67 12.57 -6.95
C ILE A 105 -10.32 11.83 -6.93
N ALA A 106 -9.22 12.48 -7.30
CA ALA A 106 -7.91 11.87 -7.48
C ALA A 106 -7.42 11.11 -6.26
N ALA A 107 -7.57 11.67 -5.05
CA ALA A 107 -7.16 11.00 -3.81
C ALA A 107 -7.92 9.68 -3.61
N ARG A 108 -9.22 9.67 -3.86
CA ARG A 108 -10.07 8.49 -3.76
C ARG A 108 -9.73 7.45 -4.84
N ALA A 109 -9.41 7.90 -6.06
CA ALA A 109 -8.96 7.03 -7.13
C ALA A 109 -7.62 6.37 -6.77
N ALA A 110 -6.65 7.13 -6.27
CA ALA A 110 -5.36 6.62 -5.81
C ALA A 110 -5.50 5.58 -4.69
N GLU A 111 -6.32 5.85 -3.67
CA GLU A 111 -6.57 4.92 -2.56
C GLU A 111 -7.22 3.61 -3.03
N ALA A 112 -8.25 3.70 -3.87
CA ALA A 112 -8.94 2.53 -4.42
C ALA A 112 -8.02 1.71 -5.34
N TRP A 113 -7.25 2.38 -6.20
CA TRP A 113 -6.26 1.76 -7.07
C TRP A 113 -5.21 0.99 -6.28
N CYS A 114 -4.52 1.67 -5.36
CA CYS A 114 -3.45 1.06 -4.57
C CYS A 114 -3.93 -0.17 -3.80
N LYS A 115 -5.13 -0.07 -3.22
CA LYS A 115 -5.75 -1.20 -2.55
C LYS A 115 -5.96 -2.38 -3.51
N ALA A 116 -6.65 -2.16 -4.63
CA ALA A 116 -7.04 -3.25 -5.53
C ALA A 116 -5.84 -3.90 -6.23
N ILE A 117 -4.87 -3.10 -6.69
CA ILE A 117 -3.66 -3.60 -7.36
C ILE A 117 -2.81 -4.42 -6.39
N ASN A 118 -2.58 -3.92 -5.16
CA ASN A 118 -1.82 -4.66 -4.14
C ASN A 118 -2.54 -5.95 -3.71
N GLU A 119 -3.86 -5.92 -3.54
CA GLU A 119 -4.68 -7.11 -3.23
C GLU A 119 -4.62 -8.17 -4.34
N SER A 120 -4.41 -7.74 -5.59
CA SER A 120 -4.25 -8.63 -6.75
C SER A 120 -2.83 -9.19 -6.91
N GLY A 121 -1.91 -8.87 -5.98
CA GLY A 121 -0.55 -9.39 -5.97
C GLY A 121 0.45 -8.58 -6.79
N TYR A 122 0.08 -7.41 -7.30
CA TYR A 122 0.96 -6.50 -8.02
C TYR A 122 1.42 -5.33 -7.15
N LYS A 123 2.55 -4.72 -7.50
CA LYS A 123 3.06 -3.51 -6.83
C LYS A 123 2.33 -2.29 -7.39
N ALA A 124 1.47 -1.67 -6.57
CA ALA A 124 0.78 -0.45 -6.98
C ALA A 124 1.73 0.74 -7.08
N GLY A 125 1.43 1.66 -7.99
CA GLY A 125 2.12 2.94 -8.13
C GLY A 125 1.15 4.06 -8.52
N ILE A 126 1.57 5.29 -8.25
CA ILE A 126 0.89 6.51 -8.66
C ILE A 126 1.89 7.37 -9.44
N TYR A 127 1.49 7.79 -10.64
CA TYR A 127 2.18 8.82 -11.40
C TYR A 127 1.40 10.12 -11.35
N CYS A 128 2.10 11.22 -11.13
CA CYS A 128 1.55 12.57 -11.25
C CYS A 128 2.67 13.63 -11.29
N GLY A 129 2.33 14.84 -11.71
CA GLY A 129 3.19 16.00 -11.54
C GLY A 129 3.29 16.46 -10.08
N ALA A 130 4.43 17.03 -9.65
CA ALA A 130 4.59 17.54 -8.28
C ALA A 130 3.57 18.63 -7.91
N PHE A 131 3.14 19.44 -8.88
CA PHE A 131 2.08 20.43 -8.67
C PHE A 131 0.72 19.76 -8.46
N TYR A 132 0.38 18.78 -9.31
CA TYR A 132 -0.85 17.99 -9.18
C TYR A 132 -0.96 17.30 -7.83
N TYR A 133 0.14 16.67 -7.38
CA TYR A 133 0.20 16.06 -6.06
C TYR A 133 -0.16 17.06 -4.95
N ARG A 134 0.52 18.22 -4.90
CA ARG A 134 0.27 19.22 -3.83
C ARG A 134 -1.17 19.75 -3.84
N GLN A 135 -1.80 19.80 -5.00
CA GLN A 135 -3.14 20.33 -5.16
C GLN A 135 -4.22 19.30 -4.83
N PHE A 136 -4.08 18.05 -5.28
CA PHE A 136 -5.16 17.06 -5.28
C PHE A 136 -4.88 15.81 -4.44
N LEU A 137 -3.63 15.54 -4.09
CA LEU A 137 -3.21 14.32 -3.39
C LEU A 137 -2.49 14.57 -2.05
N PRO A 138 -2.69 15.72 -1.34
CA PRO A 138 -1.91 16.00 -0.14
C PRO A 138 -2.12 14.90 0.91
N GLY A 139 -1.01 14.35 1.45
CA GLY A 139 -1.04 13.30 2.47
C GLY A 139 -1.49 11.91 1.98
N VAL A 140 -1.79 11.71 0.68
CA VAL A 140 -2.16 10.38 0.17
C VAL A 140 -0.99 9.40 0.29
N HIS A 141 0.25 9.85 0.11
CA HIS A 141 1.45 9.01 0.23
C HIS A 141 1.62 8.34 1.61
N GLU A 142 1.04 8.94 2.66
CA GLU A 142 1.05 8.38 4.03
C GLU A 142 -0.03 7.30 4.23
N ARG A 143 -1.05 7.27 3.38
CA ARG A 143 -2.22 6.40 3.52
C ARG A 143 -2.24 5.21 2.56
N VAL A 144 -1.38 5.24 1.53
CA VAL A 144 -1.33 4.17 0.52
C VAL A 144 0.04 3.51 0.48
N ASN A 145 0.05 2.22 0.27
CA ASN A 145 1.26 1.46 -0.03
C ASN A 145 1.48 1.46 -1.54
N ALA A 146 2.31 2.38 -2.04
CA ALA A 146 2.53 2.57 -3.46
C ALA A 146 3.92 3.11 -3.77
N LEU A 147 4.41 2.83 -4.98
CA LEU A 147 5.50 3.55 -5.59
C LEU A 147 5.01 4.92 -6.08
N TRP A 148 5.87 5.93 -5.92
CA TRP A 148 5.57 7.29 -6.36
C TRP A 148 6.49 7.71 -7.50
N TRP A 149 5.90 7.93 -8.66
CA TRP A 149 6.58 8.36 -9.86
C TRP A 149 6.15 9.81 -10.17
N ILE A 150 7.09 10.74 -9.97
CA ILE A 150 6.79 12.18 -9.99
C ILE A 150 7.37 12.83 -11.24
N ALA A 151 6.54 13.53 -12.00
CA ALA A 151 6.96 14.30 -13.17
C ALA A 151 7.44 15.72 -12.80
N GLY A 152 8.49 16.15 -13.47
CA GLY A 152 9.00 17.51 -13.38
C GLY A 152 10.08 17.76 -14.41
N TYR A 153 9.71 18.29 -15.59
CA TYR A 153 10.60 18.35 -16.78
C TYR A 153 11.59 19.51 -16.78
N GLY A 154 11.36 20.55 -15.97
CA GLY A 154 12.22 21.74 -16.03
C GLY A 154 12.28 22.33 -17.42
N LYS A 155 13.47 22.43 -18.02
CA LYS A 155 13.67 22.90 -19.40
C LYS A 155 13.35 21.83 -20.46
N ASN A 156 13.11 20.60 -20.02
CA ASN A 156 12.85 19.47 -20.93
C ASN A 156 13.95 19.27 -21.99
N SER A 157 15.19 19.25 -21.54
CA SER A 157 16.40 19.23 -22.41
C SER A 157 16.88 17.85 -22.83
N GLY A 158 16.19 16.77 -22.37
CA GLY A 158 16.60 15.39 -22.63
C GLY A 158 17.60 14.83 -21.61
N VAL A 159 18.02 15.65 -20.64
CA VAL A 159 18.92 15.26 -19.54
C VAL A 159 18.34 15.72 -18.20
N PRO A 160 18.63 15.02 -17.09
CA PRO A 160 18.14 15.40 -15.77
C PRO A 160 18.84 16.67 -15.28
N GLU A 161 18.09 17.74 -15.13
CA GLU A 161 18.58 19.02 -14.62
C GLU A 161 18.25 19.15 -13.14
N ARG A 162 19.20 18.93 -12.24
CA ARG A 162 19.01 18.85 -10.78
C ARG A 162 18.33 20.05 -10.14
N TYR A 163 18.48 21.23 -10.74
CA TYR A 163 17.78 22.45 -10.29
C TYR A 163 16.26 22.34 -10.36
N TYR A 164 15.73 21.50 -11.27
CA TYR A 164 14.30 21.30 -11.49
C TYR A 164 13.76 19.99 -10.87
N THR A 165 14.56 19.36 -10.00
CA THR A 165 14.09 18.17 -9.26
C THR A 165 12.76 18.46 -8.59
N PRO A 166 11.70 17.66 -8.83
CA PRO A 166 10.39 17.93 -8.28
C PRO A 166 10.39 17.83 -6.75
N ASN A 167 9.60 18.66 -6.11
CA ASN A 167 9.43 18.61 -4.66
C ASN A 167 7.94 18.44 -4.32
N PRO A 168 7.43 17.22 -4.20
CA PRO A 168 6.07 16.94 -3.74
C PRO A 168 5.92 17.08 -2.22
N GLY A 169 7.02 17.17 -1.46
CA GLY A 169 7.02 17.22 0.02
C GLY A 169 7.36 15.90 0.71
N PHE A 170 7.67 14.86 -0.06
CA PHE A 170 8.08 13.54 0.44
C PHE A 170 9.12 12.88 -0.49
N ILE A 171 9.70 11.76 -0.06
CA ILE A 171 10.64 10.96 -0.86
C ILE A 171 9.83 10.12 -1.84
N TYR A 172 10.21 10.13 -3.12
CA TYR A 172 9.56 9.40 -4.20
C TYR A 172 10.53 8.43 -4.88
N ASP A 173 9.98 7.47 -5.64
CA ASP A 173 10.68 6.31 -6.18
C ASP A 173 11.23 6.52 -7.59
N ALA A 174 10.67 7.48 -8.34
CA ALA A 174 11.10 7.82 -9.68
C ALA A 174 10.81 9.26 -10.04
N TRP A 175 11.68 9.84 -10.86
CA TRP A 175 11.55 11.18 -11.43
C TRP A 175 11.51 11.15 -12.94
N GLN A 176 10.35 11.44 -13.55
CA GLN A 176 10.27 11.67 -14.99
C GLN A 176 10.73 13.09 -15.28
N TYR A 177 11.90 13.22 -15.89
CA TYR A 177 12.59 14.49 -16.04
C TYR A 177 12.51 15.09 -17.43
N THR A 178 12.08 14.33 -18.44
CA THR A 178 12.00 14.80 -19.84
C THR A 178 11.03 13.94 -20.67
N SER A 179 10.49 14.56 -21.73
CA SER A 179 9.80 13.88 -22.82
C SER A 179 10.63 13.88 -24.13
N ARG A 180 11.93 14.17 -24.04
CA ARG A 180 12.80 14.38 -25.22
C ARG A 180 14.08 13.55 -25.20
N LYS A 181 14.12 12.47 -24.46
CA LYS A 181 15.27 11.56 -24.46
C LYS A 181 15.38 10.87 -25.81
N ILE A 182 16.58 10.83 -26.36
CA ILE A 182 16.85 10.04 -27.56
C ILE A 182 17.35 8.67 -27.13
N ILE A 183 16.66 7.64 -27.63
CA ILE A 183 16.96 6.22 -27.37
C ILE A 183 17.08 5.51 -28.70
N SER A 184 18.05 4.65 -28.84
CA SER A 184 18.26 3.82 -30.04
C SER A 184 17.01 2.98 -30.31
N GLY A 185 16.53 2.98 -31.54
CA GLY A 185 15.35 2.18 -31.92
C GLY A 185 14.01 2.84 -31.64
N ILE A 186 13.98 4.10 -31.15
CA ILE A 186 12.78 4.90 -30.99
C ILE A 186 12.87 6.14 -31.89
N ASN A 187 11.83 6.41 -32.68
CA ASN A 187 11.78 7.59 -33.53
C ASN A 187 11.33 8.81 -32.72
N GLY A 188 12.17 9.85 -32.69
CA GLY A 188 11.92 11.08 -31.94
C GLY A 188 12.29 11.01 -30.47
N GLY A 189 11.76 11.93 -29.67
CA GLY A 189 11.95 11.94 -28.23
C GLY A 189 11.01 10.98 -27.51
N VAL A 190 11.45 10.46 -26.39
CA VAL A 190 10.65 9.60 -25.50
C VAL A 190 10.74 10.10 -24.08
N ASP A 191 9.69 9.85 -23.30
CA ASP A 191 9.64 10.13 -21.88
C ASP A 191 10.67 9.29 -21.13
N CYS A 192 11.42 9.93 -20.22
CA CYS A 192 12.51 9.27 -19.53
C CYS A 192 12.59 9.68 -18.07
N SER A 193 12.85 8.68 -17.25
CA SER A 193 12.89 8.79 -15.80
C SER A 193 14.22 8.32 -15.21
N GLU A 194 14.64 8.97 -14.14
CA GLU A 194 15.56 8.39 -13.18
C GLU A 194 14.76 7.55 -12.17
N TRP A 195 15.10 6.29 -12.06
CA TRP A 195 14.45 5.34 -11.15
C TRP A 195 15.35 5.06 -9.95
N TYR A 196 14.82 5.26 -8.74
CA TYR A 196 15.54 5.14 -7.48
C TYR A 196 15.18 3.87 -6.71
N ALA A 197 13.95 3.36 -6.89
CA ALA A 197 13.52 2.12 -6.28
C ALA A 197 14.26 0.90 -6.86
N ASP A 198 14.36 -0.16 -6.07
CA ASP A 198 14.90 -1.43 -6.55
C ASP A 198 13.88 -2.14 -7.45
N PHE A 199 14.30 -2.64 -8.60
CA PHE A 199 13.44 -3.40 -9.52
C PHE A 199 12.98 -4.72 -8.92
N ASP A 200 13.86 -5.37 -8.15
CA ASP A 200 13.62 -6.64 -7.50
C ASP A 200 13.03 -6.50 -6.09
N ALA A 201 12.89 -5.27 -5.60
CA ALA A 201 12.15 -5.07 -4.36
C ALA A 201 10.74 -5.60 -4.59
N GLY A 202 10.41 -6.73 -3.97
CA GLY A 202 9.07 -7.31 -3.98
C GLY A 202 8.02 -6.26 -3.65
N LEU A 203 6.75 -6.60 -3.79
CA LEU A 203 5.67 -5.72 -3.31
C LEU A 203 6.10 -5.09 -1.99
N PRO A 204 5.95 -3.76 -1.79
CA PRO A 204 6.12 -3.19 -0.48
C PRO A 204 5.24 -4.02 0.45
N VAL A 205 5.86 -4.91 1.21
CA VAL A 205 5.11 -5.74 2.14
C VAL A 205 4.61 -4.76 3.18
N ASP A 206 3.30 -4.60 3.29
CA ASP A 206 2.73 -3.91 4.43
C ASP A 206 3.26 -4.58 5.69
N SER A 207 4.29 -3.97 6.27
CA SER A 207 4.98 -4.46 7.46
C SER A 207 4.31 -3.99 8.74
N SER A 208 3.15 -3.32 8.62
CA SER A 208 2.38 -2.81 9.74
C SER A 208 1.52 -3.90 10.37
N ILE A 209 1.41 -3.84 11.68
CA ILE A 209 0.42 -4.64 12.40
C ILE A 209 -0.87 -3.83 12.55
N HIS A 210 -1.96 -4.34 11.99
CA HIS A 210 -3.27 -3.69 12.08
C HIS A 210 -4.09 -4.34 13.20
N TYR A 211 -4.87 -3.55 13.90
CA TYR A 211 -5.75 -4.06 14.95
C TYR A 211 -6.92 -3.11 15.20
N ARG A 212 -8.01 -3.64 15.72
CA ARG A 212 -9.17 -2.86 16.13
C ARG A 212 -9.78 -3.41 17.41
N ALA A 213 -10.39 -2.53 18.19
CA ALA A 213 -11.05 -2.85 19.45
C ALA A 213 -12.58 -2.90 19.29
N HIS A 214 -13.20 -3.81 20.05
CA HIS A 214 -14.65 -3.78 20.35
C HIS A 214 -14.84 -3.23 21.76
N CYS A 215 -15.48 -2.06 21.84
CA CYS A 215 -15.70 -1.36 23.10
C CYS A 215 -17.17 -1.31 23.48
N GLN A 216 -17.41 -1.36 24.79
CA GLN A 216 -18.74 -1.15 25.37
C GLN A 216 -19.40 0.08 24.75
N THR A 217 -20.65 -0.03 24.29
CA THR A 217 -21.48 1.02 23.68
C THR A 217 -21.12 1.34 22.23
N TYR A 218 -19.83 1.29 21.85
CA TYR A 218 -19.35 1.66 20.50
C TYR A 218 -19.30 0.49 19.52
N GLY A 219 -19.21 -0.77 20.03
CA GLY A 219 -18.99 -1.92 19.18
C GLY A 219 -17.59 -1.93 18.56
N TRP A 220 -17.46 -2.40 17.32
CA TRP A 220 -16.21 -2.40 16.61
C TRP A 220 -15.80 -0.99 16.16
N MET A 221 -14.68 -0.51 16.67
CA MET A 221 -14.09 0.77 16.30
C MET A 221 -13.26 0.64 15.00
N PRO A 222 -12.91 1.76 14.34
CA PRO A 222 -12.00 1.74 13.20
C PRO A 222 -10.71 1.00 13.50
N ALA A 223 -10.11 0.38 12.46
CA ALA A 223 -8.80 -0.23 12.58
C ALA A 223 -7.72 0.85 12.68
N VAL A 224 -6.69 0.54 13.45
CA VAL A 224 -5.49 1.35 13.67
C VAL A 224 -4.24 0.49 13.44
N GLN A 225 -3.05 1.09 13.39
CA GLN A 225 -1.80 0.38 13.12
C GLN A 225 -0.65 0.84 14.04
N ASP A 226 0.40 0.03 14.11
CA ASP A 226 1.74 0.33 14.63
C ASP A 226 1.82 1.29 15.85
N GLY A 227 1.20 0.91 16.96
CA GLY A 227 1.26 1.65 18.22
C GLY A 227 0.21 2.75 18.37
N GLU A 228 -0.69 2.93 17.39
CA GLU A 228 -1.86 3.78 17.55
C GLU A 228 -2.83 3.22 18.60
N VAL A 229 -3.75 4.04 19.09
CA VAL A 229 -4.68 3.66 20.16
C VAL A 229 -5.92 2.97 19.59
N ALA A 230 -6.13 1.70 19.94
CA ALA A 230 -7.41 1.01 19.74
C ALA A 230 -8.18 0.94 21.06
N GLY A 231 -9.38 1.51 21.09
CA GLY A 231 -10.20 1.63 22.29
C GLY A 231 -10.43 3.07 22.72
N THR A 232 -10.83 3.27 23.96
CA THR A 232 -11.11 4.61 24.53
C THR A 232 -10.27 4.86 25.77
N THR A 233 -9.94 6.13 26.04
CA THR A 233 -9.25 6.53 27.26
C THR A 233 -10.04 7.62 27.97
N GLY A 234 -10.20 7.51 29.29
CA GLY A 234 -10.92 8.51 30.09
C GLY A 234 -12.45 8.44 30.04
N GLU A 235 -13.03 7.55 29.22
CA GLU A 235 -14.49 7.42 29.06
C GLU A 235 -15.11 6.32 29.93
N GLY A 236 -14.30 5.55 30.61
CA GLY A 236 -14.77 4.46 31.46
C GLY A 236 -15.42 3.28 30.73
N LYS A 237 -15.15 3.13 29.41
CA LYS A 237 -15.69 2.05 28.57
C LYS A 237 -14.76 0.84 28.61
N ARG A 238 -15.34 -0.35 28.81
CA ARG A 238 -14.54 -1.59 28.80
C ARG A 238 -14.25 -2.03 27.37
N LEU A 239 -13.07 -2.53 27.16
CA LEU A 239 -12.70 -3.30 25.99
C LEU A 239 -13.23 -4.74 26.18
N GLU A 240 -13.99 -5.25 25.22
CA GLU A 240 -14.66 -6.55 25.26
C GLU A 240 -13.99 -7.59 24.36
N ALA A 241 -13.43 -7.12 23.24
CA ALA A 241 -12.67 -7.93 22.29
C ALA A 241 -11.74 -7.05 21.46
N PHE A 242 -10.81 -7.68 20.79
CA PHE A 242 -10.02 -7.05 19.71
C PHE A 242 -9.73 -8.06 18.60
N LYS A 243 -9.35 -7.55 17.43
CA LYS A 243 -8.85 -8.31 16.29
C LYS A 243 -7.46 -7.81 15.94
N ILE A 244 -6.60 -8.69 15.42
CA ILE A 244 -5.25 -8.37 14.94
C ILE A 244 -5.05 -8.99 13.56
N THR A 245 -4.50 -8.21 12.64
CA THR A 245 -3.94 -8.66 11.37
C THR A 245 -2.46 -8.35 11.38
N PRO A 246 -1.58 -9.34 11.58
CA PRO A 246 -0.14 -9.11 11.56
C PRO A 246 0.37 -8.86 10.15
N PRO A 247 1.61 -8.32 9.99
CA PRO A 247 2.28 -8.20 8.71
C PRO A 247 2.39 -9.53 7.96
N GLU A 248 2.61 -9.46 6.65
CA GLU A 248 2.84 -10.65 5.83
C GLU A 248 4.00 -11.50 6.37
N GLY A 249 3.79 -12.81 6.40
CA GLY A 249 4.78 -13.78 6.90
C GLY A 249 4.94 -13.84 8.42
N VAL A 250 4.32 -12.93 9.18
CA VAL A 250 4.29 -12.98 10.66
C VAL A 250 3.15 -13.87 11.13
N GLU A 251 3.43 -14.74 12.09
CA GLU A 251 2.43 -15.59 12.76
C GLU A 251 2.46 -15.32 14.27
N LEU A 252 1.28 -15.05 14.84
CA LEU A 252 1.12 -14.72 16.25
C LEU A 252 0.32 -15.80 16.99
N GLU A 253 0.65 -15.94 18.28
CA GLU A 253 -0.19 -16.57 19.31
C GLU A 253 -0.59 -15.49 20.31
N VAL A 254 -1.88 -15.42 20.65
CA VAL A 254 -2.42 -14.41 21.58
C VAL A 254 -3.19 -15.08 22.70
N ASP A 255 -2.83 -14.78 23.95
CA ASP A 255 -3.59 -15.11 25.14
C ASP A 255 -4.41 -13.90 25.57
N VAL A 256 -5.66 -14.11 25.95
CA VAL A 256 -6.55 -13.06 26.47
C VAL A 256 -7.19 -13.52 27.76
N HIS A 257 -7.12 -12.70 28.81
CA HIS A 257 -7.82 -12.91 30.08
C HIS A 257 -9.14 -12.15 30.09
N MET A 258 -10.24 -12.89 30.29
CA MET A 258 -11.61 -12.38 30.25
C MET A 258 -12.29 -12.57 31.59
N GLN A 259 -13.12 -11.61 31.96
CA GLN A 259 -13.97 -11.69 33.16
C GLN A 259 -14.81 -12.98 33.17
N GLY A 260 -14.65 -13.78 34.21
CA GLY A 260 -15.45 -15.00 34.46
C GLY A 260 -15.10 -16.20 33.56
N ILE A 261 -14.11 -16.04 32.65
CA ILE A 261 -13.63 -17.12 31.78
C ILE A 261 -12.17 -17.44 32.09
N GLY A 262 -11.36 -16.43 32.42
CA GLY A 262 -9.92 -16.58 32.59
C GLY A 262 -9.16 -16.50 31.25
N TRP A 263 -8.01 -17.15 31.17
CA TRP A 263 -7.14 -17.15 30.00
C TRP A 263 -7.67 -18.05 28.88
N LYS A 264 -7.68 -17.51 27.65
CA LYS A 264 -7.95 -18.26 26.43
C LYS A 264 -6.87 -17.94 25.39
N THR A 265 -6.34 -18.99 24.75
CA THR A 265 -5.29 -18.88 23.73
C THR A 265 -5.86 -18.96 22.33
N TYR A 266 -5.41 -18.07 21.45
CA TYR A 266 -5.70 -18.02 20.01
C TYR A 266 -4.39 -18.22 19.25
N LYS A 267 -4.35 -19.24 18.36
CA LYS A 267 -3.14 -19.65 17.63
C LYS A 267 -3.28 -19.42 16.13
N GLY A 268 -2.14 -19.37 15.43
CA GLY A 268 -2.11 -19.30 13.97
C GLY A 268 -2.66 -18.00 13.42
N ILE A 269 -2.56 -16.89 14.15
CA ILE A 269 -3.02 -15.58 13.72
C ILE A 269 -2.02 -15.05 12.70
N LYS A 270 -2.44 -14.95 11.45
CA LYS A 270 -1.63 -14.49 10.32
C LYS A 270 -2.50 -13.71 9.33
N LYS A 271 -1.88 -12.91 8.48
CA LYS A 271 -2.59 -12.20 7.42
C LYS A 271 -3.31 -13.22 6.52
N GLY A 272 -4.62 -13.09 6.37
CA GLY A 272 -5.41 -13.96 5.50
C GLY A 272 -5.17 -13.62 4.03
N ALA A 273 -5.29 -14.61 3.14
CA ALA A 273 -5.10 -14.47 1.69
C ALA A 273 -6.09 -13.49 1.01
N SER A 274 -7.07 -12.98 1.74
CA SER A 274 -8.11 -12.06 1.24
C SER A 274 -8.24 -10.76 2.01
N SER A 275 -7.32 -10.45 2.92
CA SER A 275 -7.41 -9.22 3.71
C SER A 275 -6.59 -8.11 3.08
N GLY A 276 -7.29 -7.16 2.48
CA GLY A 276 -6.74 -5.83 2.21
C GLY A 276 -6.30 -5.12 3.50
N THR A 277 -5.70 -3.95 3.36
CA THR A 277 -5.26 -3.10 4.47
C THR A 277 -6.38 -2.90 5.49
N GLY A 278 -6.17 -3.36 6.71
CA GLY A 278 -7.12 -3.26 7.81
C GLY A 278 -7.48 -4.62 8.42
N SER A 279 -7.88 -4.60 9.69
CA SER A 279 -8.37 -5.79 10.38
C SER A 279 -9.58 -6.37 9.63
N SER A 280 -9.40 -7.57 9.07
CA SER A 280 -10.43 -8.29 8.31
C SER A 280 -11.63 -8.66 9.17
N ASP A 281 -12.84 -8.72 8.57
CA ASP A 281 -14.01 -9.27 9.26
C ASP A 281 -13.86 -10.77 9.56
N ASN A 282 -12.97 -11.45 8.85
CA ASN A 282 -12.64 -12.87 9.05
C ASN A 282 -11.55 -13.12 10.09
N ASP A 283 -10.89 -12.07 10.62
CA ASP A 283 -9.87 -12.26 11.66
C ASP A 283 -10.50 -12.79 12.95
N PRO A 284 -9.79 -13.67 13.70
CA PRO A 284 -10.32 -14.24 14.92
C PRO A 284 -10.63 -13.16 15.95
N ILE A 285 -11.78 -13.29 16.61
CA ILE A 285 -12.22 -12.40 17.69
C ILE A 285 -11.55 -12.86 18.98
N MET A 286 -10.64 -12.04 19.51
CA MET A 286 -9.98 -12.28 20.78
C MET A 286 -10.75 -11.58 21.90
N GLY A 287 -11.60 -12.33 22.58
CA GLY A 287 -12.54 -11.83 23.57
C GLY A 287 -13.97 -12.33 23.33
N THR A 288 -14.96 -11.58 23.79
CA THR A 288 -16.38 -11.84 23.59
C THR A 288 -17.09 -10.61 23.05
N VAL A 289 -18.13 -10.83 22.22
CA VAL A 289 -18.97 -9.76 21.66
C VAL A 289 -20.42 -10.04 22.08
N GLY A 290 -21.09 -9.03 22.62
CA GLY A 290 -22.50 -9.13 23.07
C GLY A 290 -22.70 -9.77 24.44
N GLU A 291 -21.64 -10.25 25.12
CA GLU A 291 -21.73 -10.85 26.45
C GLU A 291 -21.47 -9.87 27.60
N GLY A 292 -21.08 -8.65 27.29
CA GLY A 292 -20.77 -7.62 28.29
C GLY A 292 -19.59 -7.94 29.20
N ARG A 293 -18.69 -8.84 28.79
CA ARG A 293 -17.50 -9.24 29.54
C ARG A 293 -16.32 -8.33 29.19
N ARG A 294 -15.60 -7.86 30.21
CA ARG A 294 -14.39 -7.09 30.01
C ARG A 294 -13.19 -7.96 29.72
N LEU A 295 -12.27 -7.47 28.94
CA LEU A 295 -10.89 -7.94 28.95
C LEU A 295 -10.16 -7.35 30.14
N GLU A 296 -9.25 -8.13 30.75
CA GLU A 296 -8.48 -7.75 31.92
C GLU A 296 -6.98 -7.74 31.65
N ALA A 297 -6.51 -8.64 30.77
CA ALA A 297 -5.11 -8.72 30.35
C ALA A 297 -4.97 -9.43 29.00
N PHE A 298 -3.81 -9.27 28.36
CA PHE A 298 -3.45 -10.06 27.18
C PHE A 298 -1.93 -10.25 27.07
N ARG A 299 -1.51 -11.22 26.25
CA ARG A 299 -0.12 -11.51 25.89
C ARG A 299 -0.07 -11.80 24.41
N ILE A 300 1.03 -11.43 23.75
CA ILE A 300 1.25 -11.74 22.33
C ILE A 300 2.64 -12.35 22.18
N ARG A 301 2.74 -13.44 21.39
CA ARG A 301 3.99 -14.09 21.01
C ARG A 301 4.09 -14.17 19.51
N CYS A 302 5.28 -13.94 18.97
CA CYS A 302 5.58 -14.15 17.55
C CYS A 302 6.08 -15.59 17.37
N MET A 303 5.26 -16.43 16.77
CA MET A 303 5.63 -17.81 16.42
C MET A 303 6.52 -17.84 15.17
N LYS A 304 6.35 -16.87 14.28
CA LYS A 304 7.18 -16.60 13.12
C LYS A 304 7.25 -15.09 12.91
N ASN A 305 8.46 -14.56 12.69
CA ASN A 305 8.66 -13.13 12.48
C ASN A 305 9.84 -12.87 11.52
N PRO A 306 9.60 -12.79 10.21
CA PRO A 306 10.64 -12.51 9.22
C PRO A 306 11.04 -11.02 9.15
N THR A 307 10.33 -10.12 9.84
CA THR A 307 10.54 -8.67 9.71
C THR A 307 11.83 -8.17 10.37
N GLY A 308 12.43 -8.95 11.28
CA GLY A 308 13.57 -8.55 12.09
C GLY A 308 13.26 -7.51 13.19
N LYS A 309 12.04 -6.97 13.20
CA LYS A 309 11.58 -6.00 14.20
C LYS A 309 11.08 -6.70 15.47
N LYS A 310 11.13 -6.02 16.61
CA LYS A 310 10.66 -6.55 17.90
C LYS A 310 9.23 -6.12 18.16
N LEU A 311 8.36 -7.09 18.49
CA LEU A 311 6.99 -6.83 18.91
C LEU A 311 6.99 -6.11 20.28
N TYR A 312 6.14 -5.11 20.42
CA TYR A 312 5.78 -4.49 21.70
C TYR A 312 4.29 -4.22 21.76
N TYR A 313 3.74 -4.17 22.97
CA TYR A 313 2.34 -3.84 23.17
C TYR A 313 2.12 -3.21 24.54
N GLN A 314 0.98 -2.54 24.74
CA GLN A 314 0.66 -1.79 25.94
C GLN A 314 -0.84 -1.81 26.20
N ALA A 315 -1.22 -1.82 27.47
CA ALA A 315 -2.60 -1.76 27.92
C ALA A 315 -2.90 -0.45 28.68
N HIS A 316 -4.05 0.15 28.39
CA HIS A 316 -4.67 1.14 29.25
C HIS A 316 -5.67 0.44 30.16
N VAL A 317 -5.45 0.55 31.47
CA VAL A 317 -6.22 -0.18 32.49
C VAL A 317 -7.00 0.81 33.35
N GLN A 318 -8.23 0.47 33.69
CA GLN A 318 -9.09 1.23 34.62
C GLN A 318 -8.31 1.65 35.87
N THR A 319 -8.33 2.93 36.19
CA THR A 319 -7.64 3.59 37.33
C THR A 319 -6.12 3.66 37.25
N TYR A 320 -5.45 2.81 36.45
CA TYR A 320 -3.99 2.82 36.31
C TYR A 320 -3.51 3.63 35.10
N GLY A 321 -4.39 3.84 34.09
CA GLY A 321 -4.02 4.47 32.83
C GLY A 321 -3.14 3.55 31.97
N TRP A 322 -2.27 4.15 31.14
CA TRP A 322 -1.30 3.40 30.35
C TRP A 322 -0.23 2.76 31.26
N MET A 323 -0.17 1.43 31.24
CA MET A 323 0.88 0.68 31.90
C MET A 323 2.19 0.73 31.11
N ALA A 324 3.28 0.25 31.68
CA ALA A 324 4.54 0.14 30.94
C ALA A 324 4.37 -0.73 29.67
N PRO A 325 5.08 -0.42 28.57
CA PRO A 325 5.12 -1.29 27.41
C PRO A 325 5.68 -2.68 27.78
N CYS A 326 5.04 -3.70 27.22
CA CYS A 326 5.42 -5.11 27.37
C CYS A 326 6.19 -5.58 26.14
N ALA A 327 7.18 -6.43 26.38
CA ALA A 327 7.82 -7.22 25.35
C ALA A 327 7.00 -8.51 25.06
N GLU A 328 7.43 -9.25 24.04
CA GLU A 328 6.82 -10.51 23.62
C GLU A 328 6.64 -11.49 24.79
N GLY A 329 5.44 -12.02 24.95
CA GLY A 329 5.06 -12.98 25.99
C GLY A 329 4.78 -12.39 27.37
N GLU A 330 5.07 -11.13 27.62
CA GLU A 330 4.77 -10.47 28.88
C GLU A 330 3.28 -10.12 29.00
N THR A 331 2.78 -9.94 30.22
CA THR A 331 1.37 -9.64 30.47
C THR A 331 1.11 -8.13 30.44
N ALA A 332 0.34 -7.66 29.46
CA ALA A 332 -0.22 -6.32 29.45
C ALA A 332 -1.61 -6.34 30.12
N GLY A 333 -1.81 -5.50 31.12
CA GLY A 333 -3.03 -5.47 31.91
C GLY A 333 -2.85 -6.11 33.29
N THR A 334 -3.99 -6.50 33.91
CA THR A 334 -4.00 -7.03 35.28
C THR A 334 -4.89 -8.25 35.38
N THR A 335 -4.61 -9.19 36.30
CA THR A 335 -5.45 -10.36 36.60
C THR A 335 -5.78 -10.42 38.09
N GLY A 336 -6.97 -10.92 38.41
CA GLY A 336 -7.37 -11.17 39.81
C GLY A 336 -7.81 -9.94 40.61
N ILE A 337 -7.77 -8.73 40.02
CA ILE A 337 -8.17 -7.50 40.71
C ILE A 337 -9.35 -6.79 40.04
N SER A 338 -10.02 -7.47 39.13
CA SER A 338 -11.27 -7.02 38.50
C SER A 338 -11.17 -5.67 37.77
N LYS A 339 -10.01 -5.32 37.21
CA LYS A 339 -9.82 -4.10 36.42
C LYS A 339 -9.99 -4.39 34.93
N ARG A 340 -10.74 -3.52 34.22
CA ARG A 340 -10.94 -3.67 32.79
C ARG A 340 -9.80 -3.05 32.00
N LEU A 341 -9.54 -3.57 30.84
CA LEU A 341 -8.87 -2.85 29.75
C LEU A 341 -9.82 -1.84 29.16
N GLU A 342 -9.30 -0.69 28.76
CA GLU A 342 -10.05 0.40 28.11
C GLU A 342 -9.50 0.67 26.71
N ALA A 343 -8.18 0.53 26.51
CA ALA A 343 -7.50 0.64 25.22
C ALA A 343 -6.23 -0.22 25.18
N ILE A 344 -5.76 -0.48 23.97
CA ILE A 344 -4.52 -1.20 23.69
C ILE A 344 -3.70 -0.47 22.62
N ARG A 345 -2.39 -0.71 22.62
CA ARG A 345 -1.45 -0.40 21.55
C ARG A 345 -0.62 -1.62 21.25
N ILE A 346 -0.38 -1.87 19.95
CA ILE A 346 0.44 -3.01 19.50
C ILE A 346 1.29 -2.50 18.33
N GLY A 347 2.58 -2.84 18.30
CA GLY A 347 3.46 -2.38 17.21
C GLY A 347 4.75 -3.19 17.14
N PHE A 348 5.46 -2.97 16.04
CA PHE A 348 6.82 -3.45 15.82
C PHE A 348 7.82 -2.28 15.84
N LYS A 349 9.01 -2.48 16.41
CA LYS A 349 10.08 -1.47 16.47
C LYS A 349 11.46 -2.10 16.23
#